data_e6b9cb40ced0d1a83421781b4809542b
#
_entry.id   e6b9cb40ced0d1a83421781b4809542b
#
_cell.length_a   1.000
_cell.length_b   1.000
_cell.length_c   1.000
_cell.angle_alpha   90.00
_cell.angle_beta   90.00
_cell.angle_gamma   90.00
#
_symmetry.space_group_name_H-M   'P 1'
#
loop_
_entity.id
_entity.type
_entity.pdbx_description
1 polymer ?
#
loop_
_entity_poly.entity_id
_entity_poly.type
_entity_poly.pdbx_seq_one_letter_code
_entity_poly.pdbx_strand_id
1 'polypeptide(L)'
;HAMFFNVQRETLGIFSISCLFICLAFVTLQKFFKMLLRKRLRVSAFMIILCNAHSMYYHWWVTFSYLNESWYHYWWSQWVFGLTESAVMYVLLLRIDNRFKIQSAHAVTVISVAIFHMSQGLITQAVKNMINGYAIWVRGGLIAVTF
;
A
#
# COMPACT_ATOMS: atom_id res chain seq x y z
N HIS A 1 9.39 16.74 14.76
CA HIS A 1 8.68 17.79 15.53
C HIS A 1 8.23 18.98 14.68
N ALA A 2 9.00 19.40 13.65
CA ALA A 2 8.66 20.52 12.78
C ALA A 2 7.35 20.33 12.00
N MET A 3 6.99 19.09 11.69
CA MET A 3 5.82 18.76 10.88
C MET A 3 4.48 19.14 11.54
N PHE A 4 4.40 19.15 12.85
CA PHE A 4 3.19 19.51 13.58
C PHE A 4 3.01 21.02 13.78
N PHE A 5 4.09 21.79 13.65
CA PHE A 5 4.09 23.23 13.90
C PHE A 5 4.15 24.09 12.63
N ASN A 6 4.63 23.53 11.51
CA ASN A 6 4.70 24.23 10.24
C ASN A 6 3.83 23.53 9.20
N VAL A 7 2.77 24.20 8.75
CA VAL A 7 1.92 23.73 7.65
C VAL A 7 2.70 23.90 6.33
N GLN A 8 3.38 22.85 5.91
CA GLN A 8 4.05 22.78 4.62
C GLN A 8 3.21 21.98 3.63
N ARG A 9 3.53 22.03 2.34
CA ARG A 9 2.86 21.24 1.29
C ARG A 9 2.89 19.74 1.59
N GLU A 10 3.99 19.27 2.14
CA GLU A 10 4.24 17.88 2.53
C GLU A 10 3.29 17.45 3.66
N THR A 11 3.05 18.34 4.64
CA THR A 11 2.10 18.10 5.74
C THR A 11 0.67 17.92 5.23
N LEU A 12 0.25 18.76 4.26
CA LEU A 12 -1.06 18.60 3.61
C LEU A 12 -1.16 17.31 2.84
N GLY A 13 -0.08 16.89 2.16
CA GLY A 13 0.00 15.61 1.46
C GLY A 13 -0.21 14.43 2.41
N ILE A 14 0.51 14.37 3.54
CA ILE A 14 0.32 13.31 4.54
C ILE A 14 -1.08 13.32 5.12
N PHE A 15 -1.58 14.47 5.46
CA PHE A 15 -2.94 14.57 5.99
C PHE A 15 -3.96 14.00 5.00
N SER A 16 -3.82 14.34 3.71
CA SER A 16 -4.69 13.81 2.65
C SER A 16 -4.57 12.29 2.50
N ILE A 17 -3.35 11.74 2.52
CA ILE A 17 -3.12 10.28 2.45
C ILE A 17 -3.70 9.60 3.69
N SER A 18 -3.52 10.18 4.88
CA SER A 18 -4.05 9.62 6.12
C SER A 18 -5.58 9.60 6.12
N CYS A 19 -6.22 10.66 5.66
CA CYS A 19 -7.67 10.71 5.47
C CYS A 19 -8.14 9.65 4.47
N LEU A 20 -7.46 9.51 3.33
CA LEU A 20 -7.78 8.50 2.34
C LEU A 20 -7.65 7.08 2.91
N PHE A 21 -6.57 6.81 3.65
CA PHE A 21 -6.36 5.52 4.30
C PHE A 21 -7.48 5.20 5.31
N ILE A 22 -7.85 6.15 6.16
CA ILE A 22 -8.93 5.99 7.14
C ILE A 22 -10.27 5.72 6.44
N CYS A 23 -10.58 6.48 5.38
CA CYS A 23 -11.80 6.28 4.61
C CYS A 23 -11.84 4.89 3.94
N LEU A 24 -10.73 4.45 3.34
CA LEU A 24 -10.64 3.12 2.73
C LEU A 24 -10.75 2.02 3.76
N ALA A 25 -10.10 2.15 4.92
CA ALA A 25 -10.23 1.20 6.02
C ALA A 25 -11.67 1.10 6.52
N PHE A 26 -12.34 2.23 6.71
CA PHE A 26 -13.74 2.27 7.14
C PHE A 26 -14.67 1.59 6.12
N VAL A 27 -14.55 1.93 4.84
CA VAL A 27 -15.35 1.32 3.76
C VAL A 27 -15.10 -0.18 3.67
N THR A 28 -13.83 -0.59 3.82
CA THR A 28 -13.43 -2.01 3.80
C THR A 28 -14.10 -2.78 4.94
N LEU A 29 -13.98 -2.26 6.17
CA LEU A 29 -14.58 -2.88 7.36
C LEU A 29 -16.12 -2.94 7.23
N GLN A 30 -16.75 -1.84 6.85
CA GLN A 30 -18.20 -1.80 6.67
C GLN A 30 -18.67 -2.85 5.64
N LYS A 31 -18.00 -2.94 4.52
CA LYS A 31 -18.32 -3.90 3.46
C LYS A 31 -18.04 -5.33 3.90
N PHE A 32 -16.95 -5.56 4.61
CA PHE A 32 -16.61 -6.86 5.19
C PHE A 32 -17.72 -7.36 6.14
N PHE A 33 -18.08 -6.57 7.14
CA PHE A 33 -19.13 -6.96 8.09
C PHE A 33 -20.48 -7.20 7.39
N LYS A 34 -20.84 -6.35 6.43
CA LYS A 34 -22.05 -6.53 5.63
C LYS A 34 -22.07 -7.84 4.84
N MET A 35 -20.92 -8.24 4.27
CA MET A 35 -20.80 -9.49 3.52
C MET A 35 -20.74 -10.71 4.45
N LEU A 36 -20.07 -10.57 5.60
CA LEU A 36 -20.01 -11.61 6.63
C LEU A 36 -21.42 -11.94 7.17
N LEU A 37 -22.18 -10.94 7.58
CA LEU A 37 -23.55 -11.10 8.08
C LEU A 37 -24.48 -11.73 7.03
N ARG A 38 -24.26 -11.44 5.75
CA ARG A 38 -25.02 -12.02 4.64
C ARG A 38 -24.53 -13.39 4.19
N LYS A 39 -23.50 -13.96 4.82
CA LYS A 39 -22.84 -15.22 4.43
C LYS A 39 -22.39 -15.23 2.95
N ARG A 40 -21.95 -14.09 2.43
CA ARG A 40 -21.56 -13.90 1.02
C ARG A 40 -20.11 -13.50 0.84
N LEU A 41 -19.33 -13.62 1.88
CA LEU A 41 -17.92 -13.26 1.86
C LEU A 41 -17.12 -14.24 1.01
N ARG A 42 -16.37 -13.73 0.04
CA ARG A 42 -15.37 -14.49 -0.68
C ARG A 42 -14.07 -14.48 0.13
N VAL A 43 -13.76 -15.61 0.76
CA VAL A 43 -12.61 -15.74 1.68
C VAL A 43 -11.29 -15.42 0.98
N SER A 44 -11.08 -15.88 -0.26
CA SER A 44 -9.85 -15.61 -1.00
C SER A 44 -9.63 -14.11 -1.26
N ALA A 45 -10.67 -13.38 -1.69
CA ALA A 45 -10.59 -11.94 -1.87
C ALA A 45 -10.33 -11.22 -0.54
N PHE A 46 -10.92 -11.69 0.54
CA PHE A 46 -10.71 -11.13 1.87
C PHE A 46 -9.27 -11.33 2.35
N MET A 47 -8.66 -12.49 2.13
CA MET A 47 -7.26 -12.73 2.49
C MET A 47 -6.31 -11.80 1.72
N ILE A 48 -6.55 -11.60 0.42
CA ILE A 48 -5.76 -10.65 -0.38
C ILE A 48 -5.96 -9.21 0.13
N ILE A 49 -7.17 -8.82 0.52
CA ILE A 49 -7.45 -7.51 1.13
C ILE A 49 -6.66 -7.32 2.42
N LEU A 50 -6.55 -8.33 3.28
CA LEU A 50 -5.74 -8.25 4.50
C LEU A 50 -4.26 -8.03 4.19
N CYS A 51 -3.71 -8.77 3.22
CA CYS A 51 -2.32 -8.57 2.78
C CYS A 51 -2.13 -7.15 2.22
N ASN A 52 -3.04 -6.68 1.37
CA ASN A 52 -2.97 -5.34 0.80
C ASN A 52 -3.14 -4.25 1.88
N ALA A 53 -3.99 -4.44 2.87
CA ALA A 53 -4.14 -3.52 4.00
C ALA A 53 -2.85 -3.39 4.82
N HIS A 54 -2.12 -4.48 5.01
CA HIS A 54 -0.79 -4.46 5.65
C HIS A 54 0.21 -3.66 4.80
N SER A 55 0.25 -3.89 3.49
CA SER A 55 1.09 -3.14 2.56
C SER A 55 0.78 -1.63 2.60
N MET A 56 -0.49 -1.25 2.59
CA MET A 56 -0.93 0.14 2.69
C MET A 56 -0.54 0.79 4.02
N TYR A 57 -0.66 0.05 5.15
CA TYR A 57 -0.23 0.55 6.45
C TYR A 57 1.27 0.81 6.48
N TYR A 58 2.07 -0.14 5.97
CA TYR A 58 3.52 0.00 5.90
C TYR A 58 3.93 1.17 5.00
N HIS A 59 3.28 1.32 3.84
CA HIS A 59 3.48 2.45 2.95
C HIS A 59 3.22 3.79 3.64
N TRP A 60 2.12 3.92 4.37
CA TRP A 60 1.81 5.13 5.14
C TRP A 60 2.90 5.44 6.16
N TRP A 61 3.36 4.44 6.90
CA TRP A 61 4.42 4.59 7.90
C TRP A 61 5.76 5.01 7.28
N VAL A 62 6.16 4.40 6.16
CA VAL A 62 7.39 4.76 5.43
C VAL A 62 7.30 6.18 4.88
N THR A 63 6.17 6.57 4.32
CA THR A 63 5.94 7.93 3.81
C THR A 63 6.11 8.96 4.93
N PHE A 64 5.56 8.67 6.09
CA PHE A 64 5.69 9.49 7.28
C PHE A 64 7.15 9.60 7.74
N SER A 65 7.88 8.50 7.75
CA SER A 65 9.30 8.46 8.12
C SER A 65 10.16 9.28 7.16
N TYR A 66 9.93 9.17 5.86
CA TYR A 66 10.67 9.95 4.85
C TYR A 66 10.47 11.46 5.00
N LEU A 67 9.28 11.88 5.41
CA LEU A 67 9.00 13.28 5.69
C LEU A 67 9.70 13.78 6.95
N ASN A 68 9.69 12.98 8.01
CA ASN A 68 10.38 13.31 9.25
C ASN A 68 11.90 13.42 9.07
N GLU A 69 12.48 12.59 8.19
CA GLU A 69 13.91 12.52 7.92
C GLU A 69 14.33 13.45 6.76
N SER A 70 13.39 14.24 6.21
CA SER A 70 13.64 15.16 5.09
C SER A 70 14.11 14.46 3.80
N TRP A 71 13.73 13.20 3.60
CA TRP A 71 14.08 12.42 2.42
C TRP A 71 13.08 12.63 1.27
N TYR A 72 12.88 13.88 0.88
CA TYR A 72 11.83 14.29 -0.08
C TYR A 72 12.01 13.71 -1.50
N HIS A 73 13.22 13.30 -1.89
CA HIS A 73 13.46 12.72 -3.20
C HIS A 73 12.80 11.35 -3.42
N TYR A 74 12.42 10.64 -2.35
CA TYR A 74 11.66 9.38 -2.42
C TYR A 74 10.15 9.58 -2.40
N TRP A 75 9.68 10.80 -2.24
CA TRP A 75 8.28 11.15 -2.09
C TRP A 75 7.41 10.72 -3.27
N TRP A 76 7.87 10.95 -4.50
CA TRP A 76 7.11 10.60 -5.70
C TRP A 76 6.90 9.11 -5.86
N SER A 77 7.88 8.30 -5.55
CA SER A 77 7.73 6.84 -5.60
C SER A 77 6.69 6.35 -4.61
N GLN A 78 6.62 6.98 -3.44
CA GLN A 78 5.62 6.65 -2.42
C GLN A 78 4.20 7.05 -2.87
N TRP A 79 4.03 8.17 -3.55
CA TRP A 79 2.73 8.53 -4.13
C TRP A 79 2.24 7.52 -5.15
N VAL A 80 3.09 7.11 -6.08
CA VAL A 80 2.76 6.08 -7.08
C VAL A 80 2.37 4.78 -6.40
N PHE A 81 3.14 4.36 -5.39
CA PHE A 81 2.84 3.17 -4.60
C PHE A 81 1.46 3.26 -3.94
N GLY A 82 1.19 4.32 -3.20
CA GLY A 82 -0.09 4.50 -2.50
C GLY A 82 -1.30 4.55 -3.43
N LEU A 83 -1.18 5.18 -4.59
CA LEU A 83 -2.25 5.25 -5.58
C LEU A 83 -2.54 3.87 -6.20
N THR A 84 -1.51 3.13 -6.56
CA THR A 84 -1.67 1.80 -7.17
C THR A 84 -2.21 0.78 -6.17
N GLU A 85 -1.76 0.79 -4.91
CA GLU A 85 -2.32 -0.03 -3.84
C GLU A 85 -3.80 0.32 -3.54
N SER A 86 -4.14 1.61 -3.56
CA SER A 86 -5.53 2.06 -3.40
C SER A 86 -6.42 1.57 -4.54
N ALA A 87 -5.92 1.55 -5.76
CA ALA A 87 -6.63 1.01 -6.92
C ALA A 87 -6.85 -0.51 -6.79
N VAL A 88 -5.83 -1.26 -6.35
CA VAL A 88 -5.95 -2.70 -6.05
C VAL A 88 -7.00 -2.94 -4.96
N MET A 89 -6.94 -2.19 -3.86
CA MET A 89 -7.92 -2.28 -2.77
C MET A 89 -9.35 -2.06 -3.29
N TYR A 90 -9.54 -1.04 -4.13
CA TYR A 90 -10.84 -0.75 -4.73
C TYR A 90 -11.35 -1.92 -5.59
N VAL A 91 -10.51 -2.48 -6.47
CA VAL A 91 -10.86 -3.64 -7.31
C VAL A 91 -11.25 -4.84 -6.45
N LEU A 92 -10.48 -5.14 -5.39
CA LEU A 92 -10.77 -6.24 -4.47
C LEU A 92 -12.07 -6.03 -3.71
N LEU A 93 -12.34 -4.80 -3.26
CA LEU A 93 -13.60 -4.45 -2.58
C LEU A 93 -14.82 -4.62 -3.47
N LEU A 94 -14.69 -4.37 -4.77
CA LEU A 94 -15.80 -4.65 -5.71
C LEU A 94 -16.06 -6.15 -5.85
N ARG A 95 -15.07 -7.01 -5.60
CA ARG A 95 -15.13 -8.46 -5.81
C ARG A 95 -15.18 -9.29 -4.53
N ILE A 96 -15.34 -8.65 -3.38
CA ILE A 96 -15.45 -9.32 -2.07
C ILE A 96 -16.75 -10.14 -1.95
N ASP A 97 -17.82 -9.77 -2.65
CA ASP A 97 -19.06 -10.50 -2.72
C ASP A 97 -18.92 -11.70 -3.67
N ASN A 98 -19.22 -12.90 -3.19
CA ASN A 98 -19.09 -14.15 -3.96
C ASN A 98 -20.08 -14.28 -5.14
N ARG A 99 -21.09 -13.42 -5.23
CA ARG A 99 -22.02 -13.38 -6.36
C ARG A 99 -21.41 -12.85 -7.64
N PHE A 100 -20.40 -11.97 -7.53
CA PHE A 100 -19.75 -11.39 -8.70
C PHE A 100 -18.60 -12.28 -9.16
N LYS A 101 -18.61 -12.66 -10.43
CA LYS A 101 -17.48 -13.41 -11.01
C LYS A 101 -16.22 -12.56 -11.00
N ILE A 102 -15.09 -13.18 -10.67
CA ILE A 102 -13.78 -12.58 -10.89
C ILE A 102 -13.47 -12.71 -12.39
N GLN A 103 -13.32 -11.58 -13.05
CA GLN A 103 -12.85 -11.57 -14.43
C GLN A 103 -11.32 -11.63 -14.45
N SER A 104 -10.75 -12.20 -15.50
CA SER A 104 -9.29 -12.27 -15.68
C SER A 104 -8.62 -10.89 -15.61
N ALA A 105 -9.29 -9.85 -16.10
CA ALA A 105 -8.81 -8.47 -16.02
C ALA A 105 -8.51 -8.03 -14.57
N HIS A 106 -9.36 -8.39 -13.60
CA HIS A 106 -9.13 -8.02 -12.19
C HIS A 106 -7.92 -8.76 -11.59
N ALA A 107 -7.75 -10.04 -11.92
CA ALA A 107 -6.60 -10.81 -11.48
C ALA A 107 -5.30 -10.27 -12.13
N VAL A 108 -5.34 -9.97 -13.41
CA VAL A 108 -4.21 -9.36 -14.14
C VAL A 108 -3.83 -8.01 -13.51
N THR A 109 -4.80 -7.15 -13.21
CA THR A 109 -4.53 -5.86 -12.55
C THR A 109 -3.80 -6.04 -11.22
N VAL A 110 -4.30 -6.92 -10.34
CA VAL A 110 -3.68 -7.16 -9.03
C VAL A 110 -2.26 -7.71 -9.19
N ILE A 111 -2.07 -8.70 -10.06
CA ILE A 111 -0.76 -9.31 -10.30
C ILE A 111 0.21 -8.30 -10.93
N SER A 112 -0.23 -7.51 -11.90
CA SER A 112 0.61 -6.51 -12.55
C SER A 112 1.09 -5.45 -11.57
N VAL A 113 0.23 -4.98 -10.66
CA VAL A 113 0.63 -4.02 -9.62
C VAL A 113 1.61 -4.66 -8.64
N ALA A 114 1.38 -5.91 -8.23
CA ALA A 114 2.32 -6.62 -7.36
C ALA A 114 3.70 -6.78 -8.01
N ILE A 115 3.77 -7.20 -9.28
CA ILE A 115 5.03 -7.30 -10.03
C ILE A 115 5.70 -5.93 -10.16
N PHE A 116 4.93 -4.88 -10.44
CA PHE A 116 5.45 -3.52 -10.53
C PHE A 116 6.09 -3.08 -9.21
N HIS A 117 5.44 -3.30 -8.07
CA HIS A 117 5.98 -2.93 -6.76
C HIS A 117 7.23 -3.75 -6.41
N MET A 118 7.24 -5.06 -6.68
CA MET A 118 8.41 -5.89 -6.48
C MET A 118 9.60 -5.40 -7.34
N SER A 119 9.36 -5.09 -8.60
CA SER A 119 10.38 -4.56 -9.51
C SER A 119 10.91 -3.21 -9.02
N GLN A 120 10.03 -2.32 -8.61
CA GLN A 120 10.42 -1.01 -8.07
C GLN A 120 11.25 -1.15 -6.80
N GLY A 121 10.83 -1.98 -5.85
CA GLY A 121 11.58 -2.22 -4.61
C GLY A 121 12.94 -2.87 -4.89
N LEU A 122 13.00 -3.85 -5.80
CA LEU A 122 14.23 -4.50 -6.18
C LEU A 122 15.23 -3.53 -6.83
N ILE A 123 14.79 -2.73 -7.80
CA ILE A 123 15.67 -1.81 -8.54
C ILE A 123 16.09 -0.64 -7.66
N THR A 124 15.16 -0.02 -6.96
CA THR A 124 15.43 1.23 -6.23
C THR A 124 16.18 1.03 -4.93
N GLN A 125 16.00 -0.10 -4.27
CA GLN A 125 16.58 -0.35 -2.95
C GLN A 125 17.59 -1.49 -2.95
N ALA A 126 17.23 -2.69 -3.39
CA ALA A 126 18.13 -3.84 -3.32
C ALA A 126 19.34 -3.68 -4.25
N VAL A 127 19.10 -3.45 -5.54
CA VAL A 127 20.18 -3.33 -6.53
C VAL A 127 21.08 -2.12 -6.23
N LYS A 128 20.49 -0.97 -5.90
CA LYS A 128 21.23 0.26 -5.59
C LYS A 128 22.06 0.11 -4.30
N ASN A 129 21.53 -0.55 -3.27
CA ASN A 129 22.27 -0.83 -2.05
C ASN A 129 23.38 -1.86 -2.26
N MET A 130 23.16 -2.87 -3.10
CA MET A 130 24.20 -3.83 -3.48
C MET A 130 25.35 -3.17 -4.24
N ILE A 131 25.06 -2.32 -5.21
CA ILE A 131 26.09 -1.63 -6.02
C ILE A 131 26.87 -0.62 -5.18
N ASN A 132 26.22 0.10 -4.27
CA ASN A 132 26.84 1.13 -3.45
C ASN A 132 27.51 0.60 -2.18
N GLY A 133 27.54 -0.72 -1.93
CA GLY A 133 28.20 -1.33 -0.78
C GLY A 133 27.63 -0.93 0.59
N TYR A 134 26.44 -0.33 0.61
CA TYR A 134 25.76 -0.02 1.87
C TYR A 134 25.32 -1.31 2.55
N ALA A 135 25.53 -1.38 3.87
CA ALA A 135 25.27 -2.54 4.71
C ALA A 135 23.88 -3.15 4.44
N ILE A 136 23.91 -4.19 3.65
CA ILE A 136 22.78 -4.93 3.07
C ILE A 136 21.88 -5.55 4.15
N TRP A 137 22.46 -5.80 5.32
CA TRP A 137 21.87 -6.64 6.36
C TRP A 137 20.58 -6.09 7.02
N VAL A 138 20.53 -4.78 7.26
CA VAL A 138 19.38 -4.22 8.01
C VAL A 138 18.24 -3.82 7.09
N ARG A 139 18.55 -3.24 5.92
CA ARG A 139 17.52 -2.77 4.97
C ARG A 139 17.03 -3.86 4.03
N GLY A 140 17.88 -4.83 3.66
CA GLY A 140 17.49 -5.98 2.85
C GLY A 140 16.48 -6.89 3.55
N GLY A 141 16.64 -7.09 4.86
CA GLY A 141 15.68 -7.84 5.66
C GLY A 141 14.30 -7.18 5.74
N LEU A 142 14.24 -5.85 5.84
CA LEU A 142 12.99 -5.09 5.84
C LEU A 142 12.25 -5.15 4.48
N ILE A 143 12.99 -5.15 3.37
CA ILE A 143 12.41 -5.26 2.03
C ILE A 143 11.82 -6.66 1.81
N ALA A 144 12.49 -7.71 2.27
CA ALA A 144 12.01 -9.09 2.14
C ALA A 144 10.71 -9.37 2.92
N VAL A 145 10.41 -8.58 3.95
CA VAL A 145 9.19 -8.73 4.77
C VAL A 145 7.99 -7.96 4.18
N THR A 146 8.21 -7.08 3.21
CA THR A 146 7.15 -6.23 2.62
C THR A 146 6.61 -6.71 1.29
N PHE A 147 7.09 -7.87 0.80
CA PHE A 147 6.58 -8.53 -0.41
C PHE A 147 5.78 -9.83 -0.08
#